data_238138dba017e6362d6adf7789276937
#
_entry.id   238138dba017e6362d6adf7789276937
#
_cell.length_a   1.000
_cell.length_b   1.000
_cell.length_c   1.000
_cell.angle_alpha   90.00
_cell.angle_beta   90.00
_cell.angle_gamma   90.00
#
_symmetry.space_group_name_H-M   'P 1'
#
loop_
_entity.id
_entity.type
_entity.pdbx_description
1 polymer ?
#
loop_
_entity_poly.entity_id
_entity_poly.type
_entity_poly.pdbx_seq_one_letter_code
_entity_poly.pdbx_strand_id
1 'polypeptide(L)'
;MDDGRKGIFMSVKKNAHSGEHAHAGYMMKGWKLRLLRLLALLIIVCVGAAACSKKDNDTAQEPFTVKLGVLLDFSGDKKEESEEMYRAVSLAVDEINASGGVLTEGYSIELIKKDDAGDYMNSVAGYYQLAQEGACAVIGTNNSKGMEELVKASASANVPVITPSVTDDSIVAAADFIYQSCFSDKYMTEAMASFLESGLAASNDNLSVALVCPAENERCTALYEDMAAAISSRNISTVYAHELSDYTDEKLIELFDGIVSSQAGYVFIPAGVDDIEKILSAAKQCGYSGSFLGLPEWYGYDSDTHGYDVYIAMNMAADRDTDMVGAFIKKFGAVVSDGVRPAYDSVYFIRDAIEKGYLATAASIALKLPFLEGSTPLGDYVIGAYGNIEKTVDIIRKIGRAHV
;
A
#
# COMPACT_ATOMS: atom_id res chain seq x y z
N MET A 1 28.83 -9.82 -14.83
CA MET A 1 28.28 -10.94 -14.05
C MET A 1 26.78 -10.82 -14.18
N ASP A 2 26.18 -11.66 -15.01
CA ASP A 2 24.78 -11.58 -15.41
C ASP A 2 23.96 -12.19 -14.27
N ASP A 3 23.21 -11.34 -13.56
CA ASP A 3 22.39 -11.75 -12.42
C ASP A 3 21.17 -12.49 -12.95
N GLY A 4 21.09 -13.79 -12.70
CA GLY A 4 20.07 -14.73 -13.25
C GLY A 4 18.63 -14.46 -12.87
N ARG A 5 18.25 -13.19 -12.62
CA ARG A 5 16.88 -12.74 -12.42
C ARG A 5 16.16 -12.59 -13.76
N LYS A 6 15.79 -13.70 -14.38
CA LYS A 6 14.79 -13.63 -15.45
C LYS A 6 13.40 -13.61 -14.80
N GLY A 7 12.97 -12.42 -14.38
CA GLY A 7 11.58 -12.16 -14.05
C GLY A 7 10.73 -12.30 -15.32
N ILE A 8 9.76 -13.20 -15.32
CA ILE A 8 8.67 -13.15 -16.32
C ILE A 8 7.66 -12.18 -15.73
N PHE A 9 7.61 -10.95 -16.28
CA PHE A 9 6.68 -9.92 -15.84
C PHE A 9 5.33 -10.13 -16.50
N MET A 10 4.31 -10.24 -15.69
CA MET A 10 2.93 -10.35 -16.15
C MET A 10 2.08 -9.32 -15.43
N SER A 11 1.59 -8.35 -16.20
CA SER A 11 0.70 -7.31 -15.70
C SER A 11 -0.75 -7.75 -15.88
N VAL A 12 -1.45 -7.93 -14.77
CA VAL A 12 -2.90 -8.25 -14.79
C VAL A 12 -3.69 -6.97 -14.63
N LYS A 13 -4.30 -6.49 -15.73
CA LYS A 13 -5.29 -5.41 -15.69
C LYS A 13 -6.64 -5.99 -15.30
N LYS A 14 -7.20 -5.54 -14.18
CA LYS A 14 -8.59 -5.84 -13.82
C LYS A 14 -9.50 -5.14 -14.84
N ASN A 15 -10.15 -5.90 -15.71
CA ASN A 15 -11.26 -5.37 -16.50
C ASN A 15 -12.41 -5.10 -15.52
N ALA A 16 -12.70 -3.83 -15.31
CA ALA A 16 -13.88 -3.40 -14.58
C ALA A 16 -15.14 -3.87 -15.32
N HIS A 17 -15.64 -5.05 -15.00
CA HIS A 17 -16.98 -5.48 -15.43
C HIS A 17 -17.98 -5.19 -14.31
N SER A 18 -18.84 -4.26 -14.65
CA SER A 18 -20.05 -3.80 -13.99
C SER A 18 -20.84 -4.91 -13.27
N GLY A 19 -20.76 -4.93 -11.96
CA GLY A 19 -21.77 -5.54 -11.09
C GLY A 19 -22.81 -4.51 -10.69
N GLU A 20 -23.61 -4.05 -11.64
CA GLU A 20 -24.81 -3.27 -11.36
C GLU A 20 -25.88 -4.22 -10.85
N HIS A 21 -26.10 -4.37 -9.55
CA HIS A 21 -27.44 -4.73 -9.01
C HIS A 21 -27.55 -4.98 -7.50
N ALA A 22 -26.64 -4.51 -6.65
CA ALA A 22 -26.82 -4.69 -5.18
C ALA A 22 -26.70 -3.43 -4.30
N HIS A 23 -26.50 -2.24 -4.82
CA HIS A 23 -26.16 -1.06 -4.00
C HIS A 23 -27.16 0.11 -3.98
N ALA A 24 -28.38 -0.03 -4.50
CA ALA A 24 -29.34 1.09 -4.57
C ALA A 24 -29.86 1.59 -3.19
N GLY A 25 -29.78 0.80 -2.15
CA GLY A 25 -30.35 1.13 -0.84
C GLY A 25 -29.44 1.94 0.11
N TYR A 26 -28.12 1.78 0.00
CA TYR A 26 -27.16 2.45 0.89
C TYR A 26 -26.71 3.81 0.37
N MET A 27 -26.70 4.00 -0.96
CA MET A 27 -26.25 5.26 -1.59
C MET A 27 -27.14 6.47 -1.27
N MET A 28 -28.43 6.28 -0.99
CA MET A 28 -29.35 7.40 -0.76
C MET A 28 -29.20 8.12 0.59
N LYS A 29 -28.64 7.47 1.61
CA LYS A 29 -28.38 8.13 2.92
C LYS A 29 -27.06 8.92 2.90
N GLY A 30 -26.03 8.40 2.27
CA GLY A 30 -24.72 9.07 2.15
C GLY A 30 -24.76 10.31 1.28
N TRP A 31 -25.51 10.31 0.20
CA TRP A 31 -25.57 11.45 -0.73
C TRP A 31 -26.23 12.71 -0.14
N LYS A 32 -27.31 12.56 0.63
CA LYS A 32 -27.92 13.71 1.31
C LYS A 32 -27.00 14.35 2.34
N LEU A 33 -26.22 13.56 3.06
CA LEU A 33 -25.22 14.08 4.02
C LEU A 33 -24.05 14.74 3.31
N ARG A 34 -23.59 14.18 2.18
CA ARG A 34 -22.54 14.77 1.32
C ARG A 34 -23.01 16.07 0.68
N LEU A 35 -24.24 16.16 0.21
CA LEU A 35 -24.82 17.41 -0.34
C LEU A 35 -24.93 18.52 0.71
N LEU A 36 -25.31 18.17 1.95
CA LEU A 36 -25.37 19.16 3.05
C LEU A 36 -23.98 19.67 3.45
N ARG A 37 -22.97 18.81 3.43
CA ARG A 37 -21.57 19.19 3.70
C ARG A 37 -21.00 20.06 2.57
N LEU A 38 -21.32 19.78 1.31
CA LEU A 38 -20.96 20.61 0.16
C LEU A 38 -21.59 22.02 0.23
N LEU A 39 -22.84 22.12 0.66
CA LEU A 39 -23.50 23.42 0.85
C LEU A 39 -22.89 24.22 2.01
N ALA A 40 -22.53 23.57 3.10
CA ALA A 40 -21.88 24.23 4.24
C ALA A 40 -20.46 24.72 3.86
N LEU A 41 -19.69 23.94 3.08
CA LEU A 41 -18.38 24.36 2.57
C LEU A 41 -18.49 25.54 1.58
N LEU A 42 -19.50 25.56 0.72
CA LEU A 42 -19.74 26.66 -0.20
C LEU A 42 -20.03 27.99 0.54
N ILE A 43 -20.74 27.92 1.66
CA ILE A 43 -21.03 29.10 2.49
C ILE A 43 -19.77 29.62 3.17
N ILE A 44 -18.86 28.76 3.63
CA ILE A 44 -17.59 29.15 4.25
C ILE A 44 -16.66 29.81 3.24
N VAL A 45 -16.61 29.32 2.00
CA VAL A 45 -15.82 29.92 0.91
C VAL A 45 -16.37 31.30 0.52
N CYS A 46 -17.69 31.48 0.51
CA CYS A 46 -18.30 32.77 0.17
C CYS A 46 -18.09 33.83 1.28
N VAL A 47 -18.00 33.44 2.56
CA VAL A 47 -17.73 34.36 3.67
C VAL A 47 -16.24 34.76 3.73
N GLY A 48 -15.34 33.81 3.36
CA GLY A 48 -13.90 34.11 3.27
C GLY A 48 -13.53 35.09 2.15
N ALA A 49 -14.24 35.01 1.02
CA ALA A 49 -13.99 35.91 -0.12
C ALA A 49 -14.43 37.37 0.11
N ALA A 50 -15.30 37.63 1.08
CA ALA A 50 -15.76 39.00 1.38
C ALA A 50 -14.83 39.77 2.33
N ALA A 51 -13.82 39.12 2.92
CA ALA A 51 -12.91 39.74 3.92
C ALA A 51 -11.60 40.28 3.30
N CYS A 52 -11.30 40.05 2.05
CA CYS A 52 -10.06 40.49 1.39
C CYS A 52 -10.32 41.66 0.41
N SER A 53 -10.63 42.84 0.96
CA SER A 53 -10.53 44.11 0.22
C SER A 53 -9.83 45.13 1.12
N LYS A 54 -8.50 45.06 1.15
CA LYS A 54 -7.65 46.20 1.47
C LYS A 54 -6.31 46.09 0.73
N LYS A 55 -6.01 47.19 0.09
CA LYS A 55 -4.94 47.52 -0.82
C LYS A 55 -3.65 47.86 -0.07
N ASP A 56 -2.54 47.58 -0.73
CA ASP A 56 -1.19 48.15 -0.63
C ASP A 56 -0.29 47.74 0.53
N ASN A 57 0.73 46.96 0.18
CA ASN A 57 2.14 47.37 0.28
C ASN A 57 3.02 46.31 -0.38
N ASP A 58 3.97 46.72 -1.23
CA ASP A 58 5.09 45.98 -1.77
C ASP A 58 6.00 45.49 -0.62
N THR A 59 5.58 44.46 0.07
CA THR A 59 6.49 43.54 0.78
C THR A 59 6.61 42.33 -0.11
N ALA A 60 7.83 41.99 -0.51
CA ALA A 60 8.12 40.73 -1.17
C ALA A 60 7.40 39.65 -0.37
N GLN A 61 6.32 39.09 -0.97
CA GLN A 61 5.52 38.07 -0.32
C GLN A 61 6.44 36.86 -0.20
N GLU A 62 6.74 36.47 1.04
CA GLU A 62 7.46 35.20 1.29
C GLU A 62 6.82 34.13 0.41
N PRO A 63 7.59 33.34 -0.35
CA PRO A 63 7.03 32.34 -1.23
C PRO A 63 6.12 31.43 -0.40
N PHE A 64 4.86 31.33 -0.80
CA PHE A 64 3.90 30.50 -0.08
C PHE A 64 4.39 29.04 -0.14
N THR A 65 4.53 28.43 1.03
CA THR A 65 5.05 27.07 1.17
C THR A 65 3.92 26.13 1.54
N VAL A 66 3.81 25.04 0.81
CA VAL A 66 2.86 23.95 1.08
C VAL A 66 3.47 23.01 2.10
N LYS A 67 2.87 22.86 3.26
CA LYS A 67 3.37 22.00 4.32
C LYS A 67 2.75 20.62 4.26
N LEU A 68 3.58 19.57 4.16
CA LEU A 68 3.18 18.17 4.28
C LEU A 68 3.71 17.59 5.60
N GLY A 69 2.82 16.97 6.37
CA GLY A 69 3.20 16.22 7.57
C GLY A 69 3.72 14.83 7.21
N VAL A 70 4.75 14.36 7.92
CA VAL A 70 5.18 12.97 7.91
C VAL A 70 5.16 12.46 9.35
N LEU A 71 4.34 11.44 9.61
CA LEU A 71 4.08 10.88 10.93
C LEU A 71 4.35 9.38 10.90
N LEU A 72 5.49 8.96 11.39
CA LEU A 72 5.95 7.55 11.35
C LEU A 72 6.68 7.20 12.66
N ASP A 73 6.94 5.91 12.86
CA ASP A 73 7.74 5.40 13.97
C ASP A 73 9.25 5.60 13.72
N PHE A 74 9.78 6.75 14.12
CA PHE A 74 11.20 7.09 13.94
C PHE A 74 12.11 6.67 15.10
N SER A 75 11.57 6.18 16.21
CA SER A 75 12.35 5.81 17.39
C SER A 75 12.00 4.45 18.00
N GLY A 76 10.91 3.80 17.55
CA GLY A 76 10.50 2.47 17.98
C GLY A 76 11.03 1.35 17.07
N ASP A 77 10.27 0.26 16.99
CA ASP A 77 10.67 -0.98 16.29
C ASP A 77 10.77 -0.83 14.78
N LYS A 78 10.03 0.12 14.19
CA LYS A 78 10.01 0.36 12.72
C LYS A 78 10.88 1.55 12.29
N LYS A 79 11.85 1.92 13.12
CA LYS A 79 12.70 3.10 12.86
C LYS A 79 13.39 3.06 11.49
N GLU A 80 14.00 1.95 11.13
CA GLU A 80 14.76 1.84 9.87
C GLU A 80 13.84 1.96 8.66
N GLU A 81 12.71 1.25 8.68
CA GLU A 81 11.66 1.35 7.66
C GLU A 81 11.12 2.78 7.54
N SER A 82 10.86 3.44 8.65
CA SER A 82 10.37 4.82 8.70
C SER A 82 11.35 5.84 8.12
N GLU A 83 12.64 5.67 8.40
CA GLU A 83 13.68 6.52 7.81
C GLU A 83 13.80 6.30 6.30
N GLU A 84 13.63 5.08 5.80
CA GLU A 84 13.62 4.81 4.36
C GLU A 84 12.38 5.44 3.68
N MET A 85 11.19 5.28 4.26
CA MET A 85 9.97 5.94 3.78
C MET A 85 10.13 7.47 3.77
N TYR A 86 10.70 8.05 4.82
CA TYR A 86 10.94 9.49 4.88
C TYR A 86 11.91 9.97 3.80
N ARG A 87 12.95 9.19 3.50
CA ARG A 87 13.86 9.47 2.39
C ARG A 87 13.14 9.45 1.03
N ALA A 88 12.21 8.51 0.85
CA ALA A 88 11.40 8.43 -0.37
C ALA A 88 10.47 9.64 -0.52
N VAL A 89 9.79 10.03 0.55
CA VAL A 89 8.99 11.25 0.60
C VAL A 89 9.84 12.48 0.27
N SER A 90 11.05 12.58 0.87
CA SER A 90 11.97 13.69 0.61
C SER A 90 12.46 13.73 -0.83
N LEU A 91 12.70 12.55 -1.45
CA LEU A 91 13.09 12.47 -2.86
C LEU A 91 11.99 13.02 -3.77
N ALA A 92 10.73 12.57 -3.57
CA ALA A 92 9.59 13.05 -4.34
C ALA A 92 9.37 14.57 -4.19
N VAL A 93 9.49 15.09 -2.96
CA VAL A 93 9.39 16.54 -2.69
C VAL A 93 10.50 17.31 -3.40
N ASP A 94 11.74 16.83 -3.35
CA ASP A 94 12.85 17.48 -4.03
C ASP A 94 12.65 17.52 -5.56
N GLU A 95 12.14 16.44 -6.16
CA GLU A 95 11.85 16.37 -7.60
C GLU A 95 10.73 17.34 -8.01
N ILE A 96 9.65 17.39 -7.23
CA ILE A 96 8.54 18.32 -7.48
C ILE A 96 9.02 19.77 -7.34
N ASN A 97 9.76 20.09 -6.28
CA ASN A 97 10.29 21.44 -6.06
C ASN A 97 11.29 21.83 -7.15
N ALA A 98 12.17 20.92 -7.58
CA ALA A 98 13.09 21.17 -8.68
C ALA A 98 12.40 21.35 -10.03
N SER A 99 11.20 20.77 -10.20
CA SER A 99 10.36 20.92 -11.40
C SER A 99 9.52 22.22 -11.40
N GLY A 100 9.63 23.04 -10.37
CA GLY A 100 8.92 24.32 -10.26
C GLY A 100 7.86 24.35 -9.16
N GLY A 101 7.75 23.32 -8.34
CA GLY A 101 6.79 23.25 -7.23
C GLY A 101 5.38 22.86 -7.68
N VAL A 102 4.37 23.29 -6.94
CA VAL A 102 2.97 23.00 -7.21
C VAL A 102 2.21 24.27 -7.58
N LEU A 103 1.16 24.10 -8.37
CA LEU A 103 0.35 25.17 -8.96
C LEU A 103 1.16 26.10 -9.91
N THR A 104 0.46 26.91 -10.65
CA THR A 104 1.09 27.88 -11.59
C THR A 104 1.97 28.93 -10.91
N GLU A 105 1.74 29.16 -9.63
CA GLU A 105 2.50 30.06 -8.76
C GLU A 105 3.84 29.47 -8.32
N GLY A 106 4.06 28.18 -8.50
CA GLY A 106 5.31 27.51 -8.17
C GLY A 106 5.59 27.41 -6.67
N TYR A 107 4.56 27.10 -5.88
CA TYR A 107 4.72 26.93 -4.42
C TYR A 107 5.58 25.72 -4.09
N SER A 108 6.60 25.92 -3.24
CA SER A 108 7.44 24.83 -2.77
C SER A 108 6.74 23.98 -1.71
N ILE A 109 7.07 22.70 -1.66
CA ILE A 109 6.62 21.79 -0.62
C ILE A 109 7.69 21.72 0.47
N GLU A 110 7.25 21.82 1.74
CA GLU A 110 8.08 21.64 2.94
C GLU A 110 7.54 20.49 3.78
N LEU A 111 8.44 19.65 4.34
CA LEU A 111 8.10 18.53 5.19
C LEU A 111 8.15 18.90 6.67
N ILE A 112 7.13 18.50 7.41
CA ILE A 112 7.11 18.56 8.88
C ILE A 112 7.15 17.13 9.39
N LYS A 113 8.26 16.73 10.05
CA LYS A 113 8.47 15.38 10.59
C LYS A 113 7.96 15.30 12.03
N LYS A 114 7.19 14.24 12.34
CA LYS A 114 6.78 13.84 13.70
C LYS A 114 7.04 12.37 13.91
N ASP A 115 7.44 12.04 15.12
CA ASP A 115 7.71 10.68 15.57
C ASP A 115 6.54 10.20 16.45
N ASP A 116 5.93 9.08 16.09
CA ASP A 116 4.91 8.45 16.93
C ASP A 116 5.47 7.29 17.79
N ALA A 117 6.74 6.95 17.59
CA ALA A 117 7.45 5.88 18.34
C ALA A 117 6.68 4.54 18.35
N GLY A 118 5.86 4.26 17.33
CA GLY A 118 5.01 3.08 17.24
C GLY A 118 3.84 3.06 18.23
N ASP A 119 3.58 4.16 18.94
CA ASP A 119 2.51 4.27 19.93
C ASP A 119 1.29 5.00 19.33
N TYR A 120 0.11 4.37 19.45
CA TYR A 120 -1.13 4.91 18.87
C TYR A 120 -1.58 6.24 19.47
N MET A 121 -1.28 6.51 20.74
CA MET A 121 -1.60 7.79 21.37
C MET A 121 -0.70 8.91 20.83
N ASN A 122 0.56 8.58 20.59
CA ASN A 122 1.49 9.51 19.96
C ASN A 122 1.13 9.75 18.49
N SER A 123 0.60 8.75 17.78
CA SER A 123 0.06 8.93 16.40
C SER A 123 -1.05 9.99 16.40
N VAL A 124 -2.00 9.91 17.34
CA VAL A 124 -3.08 10.91 17.46
C VAL A 124 -2.55 12.28 17.85
N ALA A 125 -1.65 12.34 18.83
CA ALA A 125 -1.05 13.61 19.27
C ALA A 125 -0.23 14.27 18.15
N GLY A 126 0.60 13.51 17.45
CA GLY A 126 1.41 13.96 16.32
C GLY A 126 0.56 14.47 15.15
N TYR A 127 -0.54 13.78 14.85
CA TYR A 127 -1.48 14.22 13.83
C TYR A 127 -2.10 15.59 14.15
N TYR A 128 -2.58 15.80 15.39
CA TYR A 128 -3.11 17.11 15.76
C TYR A 128 -2.04 18.21 15.77
N GLN A 129 -0.81 17.90 16.17
CA GLN A 129 0.31 18.85 16.08
C GLN A 129 0.57 19.26 14.62
N LEU A 130 0.62 18.29 13.69
CA LEU A 130 0.80 18.57 12.27
C LEU A 130 -0.33 19.44 11.71
N ALA A 131 -1.59 19.14 12.09
CA ALA A 131 -2.73 19.95 11.70
C ALA A 131 -2.62 21.41 12.22
N GLN A 132 -2.19 21.60 13.47
CA GLN A 132 -1.96 22.93 14.08
C GLN A 132 -0.79 23.67 13.43
N GLU A 133 0.26 22.97 13.00
CA GLU A 133 1.41 23.53 12.28
C GLU A 133 1.08 23.87 10.82
N GLY A 134 -0.14 23.56 10.37
CA GLY A 134 -0.66 23.91 9.05
C GLY A 134 -0.35 22.91 7.96
N ALA A 135 -0.10 21.64 8.31
CA ALA A 135 0.00 20.58 7.31
C ALA A 135 -1.31 20.45 6.53
N CYS A 136 -1.24 20.44 5.20
CA CYS A 136 -2.40 20.28 4.33
C CYS A 136 -2.75 18.81 4.06
N ALA A 137 -1.82 17.90 4.30
CA ALA A 137 -2.00 16.46 4.31
C ALA A 137 -0.93 15.81 5.20
N VAL A 138 -1.17 14.58 5.65
CA VAL A 138 -0.23 13.79 6.46
C VAL A 138 0.07 12.48 5.74
N ILE A 139 1.34 12.12 5.62
CA ILE A 139 1.81 10.81 5.15
C ILE A 139 2.20 9.98 6.38
N GLY A 140 1.60 8.82 6.54
CA GLY A 140 1.74 7.95 7.72
C GLY A 140 0.37 7.56 8.28
N THR A 141 0.27 6.89 9.40
CA THR A 141 1.34 6.23 10.16
C THR A 141 1.64 4.84 9.56
N ASN A 142 2.76 4.22 9.95
CA ASN A 142 3.06 2.81 9.63
C ASN A 142 2.67 1.84 10.76
N ASN A 143 1.75 2.25 11.61
CA ASN A 143 1.19 1.51 12.73
C ASN A 143 -0.32 1.35 12.54
N SER A 144 -0.81 0.11 12.36
CA SER A 144 -2.24 -0.18 12.11
C SER A 144 -3.13 0.34 13.25
N LYS A 145 -2.74 0.11 14.50
CA LYS A 145 -3.50 0.59 15.66
C LYS A 145 -3.53 2.13 15.75
N GLY A 146 -2.42 2.78 15.40
CA GLY A 146 -2.37 4.23 15.26
C GLY A 146 -3.31 4.73 14.17
N MET A 147 -3.38 4.02 13.04
CA MET A 147 -4.27 4.35 11.94
C MET A 147 -5.75 4.19 12.31
N GLU A 148 -6.14 3.14 13.04
CA GLU A 148 -7.50 2.97 13.56
C GLU A 148 -7.94 4.16 14.41
N GLU A 149 -7.08 4.66 15.29
CA GLU A 149 -7.39 5.84 16.11
C GLU A 149 -7.40 7.14 15.27
N LEU A 150 -6.62 7.21 14.20
CA LEU A 150 -6.65 8.36 13.27
C LEU A 150 -7.96 8.43 12.47
N VAL A 151 -8.73 7.36 12.33
CA VAL A 151 -10.08 7.39 11.74
C VAL A 151 -10.94 8.46 12.43
N LYS A 152 -10.95 8.46 13.76
CA LYS A 152 -11.72 9.43 14.56
C LYS A 152 -11.09 10.83 14.54
N ALA A 153 -9.77 10.89 14.66
CA ALA A 153 -9.02 12.15 14.70
C ALA A 153 -9.12 12.90 13.37
N SER A 154 -8.99 12.20 12.23
CA SER A 154 -9.04 12.80 10.89
C SER A 154 -10.41 13.40 10.58
N ALA A 155 -11.50 12.76 11.01
CA ALA A 155 -12.86 13.32 10.88
C ALA A 155 -13.06 14.62 11.66
N SER A 156 -12.27 14.85 12.72
CA SER A 156 -12.34 16.05 13.57
C SER A 156 -11.51 17.20 13.03
N ALA A 157 -10.28 16.96 12.57
CA ALA A 157 -9.39 18.01 12.07
C ALA A 157 -9.53 18.25 10.55
N ASN A 158 -10.14 17.33 9.81
CA ASN A 158 -10.33 17.41 8.35
C ASN A 158 -9.02 17.54 7.55
N VAL A 159 -7.91 17.00 8.06
CA VAL A 159 -6.65 16.90 7.34
C VAL A 159 -6.54 15.47 6.81
N PRO A 160 -6.39 15.27 5.49
CA PRO A 160 -6.30 13.92 4.93
C PRO A 160 -5.00 13.23 5.32
N VAL A 161 -5.08 11.92 5.54
CA VAL A 161 -3.95 11.05 5.86
C VAL A 161 -3.80 10.02 4.75
N ILE A 162 -2.58 9.82 4.27
CA ILE A 162 -2.25 8.77 3.30
C ILE A 162 -1.25 7.82 3.95
N THR A 163 -1.64 6.56 4.14
CA THR A 163 -0.73 5.56 4.69
C THR A 163 0.02 4.81 3.59
N PRO A 164 1.36 4.72 3.69
CA PRO A 164 2.16 3.98 2.73
C PRO A 164 2.32 2.48 3.06
N SER A 165 1.86 2.01 4.22
CA SER A 165 2.18 0.66 4.68
C SER A 165 1.07 -0.06 5.46
N VAL A 166 -0.01 0.61 5.85
CA VAL A 166 -1.15 -0.06 6.47
C VAL A 166 -2.04 -0.65 5.37
N THR A 167 -2.07 -1.97 5.28
CA THR A 167 -2.67 -2.74 4.18
C THR A 167 -4.12 -3.16 4.42
N ASP A 168 -4.64 -2.98 5.64
CA ASP A 168 -6.03 -3.26 5.99
C ASP A 168 -6.97 -2.20 5.38
N ASP A 169 -7.70 -2.59 4.33
CA ASP A 169 -8.64 -1.70 3.64
C ASP A 169 -9.91 -1.41 4.45
N SER A 170 -10.22 -2.21 5.48
CA SER A 170 -11.36 -1.95 6.36
C SER A 170 -11.17 -0.67 7.18
N ILE A 171 -9.94 -0.35 7.59
CA ILE A 171 -9.60 0.88 8.29
C ILE A 171 -9.85 2.09 7.39
N VAL A 172 -9.42 2.01 6.14
CA VAL A 172 -9.56 3.10 5.16
C VAL A 172 -11.02 3.28 4.78
N ALA A 173 -11.76 2.17 4.57
CA ALA A 173 -13.19 2.21 4.26
C ALA A 173 -14.04 2.80 5.39
N ALA A 174 -13.56 2.78 6.63
CA ALA A 174 -14.26 3.35 7.79
C ALA A 174 -14.12 4.88 7.91
N ALA A 175 -13.30 5.53 7.08
CA ALA A 175 -12.93 6.94 7.22
C ALA A 175 -13.11 7.75 5.93
N ASP A 176 -13.54 9.00 6.08
CA ASP A 176 -13.69 9.94 4.94
C ASP A 176 -12.35 10.65 4.59
N PHE A 177 -11.32 10.56 5.46
CA PHE A 177 -10.07 11.33 5.35
C PHE A 177 -8.81 10.45 5.39
N ILE A 178 -8.96 9.13 5.29
CA ILE A 178 -7.83 8.20 5.27
C ILE A 178 -7.78 7.50 3.92
N TYR A 179 -6.57 7.41 3.37
CA TYR A 179 -6.27 6.84 2.06
C TYR A 179 -5.06 5.92 2.16
N GLN A 180 -4.97 4.94 1.27
CA GLN A 180 -3.79 4.08 1.12
C GLN A 180 -3.04 4.45 -0.16
N SER A 181 -1.72 4.44 -0.10
CA SER A 181 -0.84 4.43 -1.27
C SER A 181 -0.21 3.05 -1.51
N CYS A 182 -0.21 2.18 -0.50
CA CYS A 182 0.10 0.76 -0.67
C CYS A 182 -1.13 -0.01 -1.15
N PHE A 183 -0.93 -1.18 -1.74
CA PHE A 183 -2.02 -2.09 -2.02
C PHE A 183 -2.57 -2.70 -0.73
N SER A 184 -3.90 -2.89 -0.69
CA SER A 184 -4.50 -3.67 0.39
C SER A 184 -4.19 -5.16 0.25
N ASP A 185 -4.18 -5.86 1.37
CA ASP A 185 -3.98 -7.30 1.42
C ASP A 185 -5.01 -8.04 0.54
N LYS A 186 -6.25 -7.59 0.56
CA LYS A 186 -7.32 -8.11 -0.30
C LYS A 186 -7.05 -7.88 -1.79
N TYR A 187 -6.56 -6.69 -2.17
CA TYR A 187 -6.24 -6.40 -3.57
C TYR A 187 -5.12 -7.29 -4.11
N MET A 188 -4.11 -7.56 -3.28
CA MET A 188 -3.00 -8.44 -3.63
C MET A 188 -3.43 -9.91 -3.74
N THR A 189 -4.26 -10.41 -2.82
CA THR A 189 -4.78 -11.78 -2.89
C THR A 189 -5.71 -11.98 -4.09
N GLU A 190 -6.56 -11.01 -4.42
CA GLU A 190 -7.37 -11.04 -5.65
C GLU A 190 -6.51 -11.05 -6.92
N ALA A 191 -5.44 -10.25 -6.97
CA ALA A 191 -4.51 -10.24 -8.10
C ALA A 191 -3.80 -11.59 -8.26
N MET A 192 -3.36 -12.21 -7.16
CA MET A 192 -2.75 -13.53 -7.16
C MET A 192 -3.73 -14.61 -7.65
N ALA A 193 -4.98 -14.60 -7.19
CA ALA A 193 -6.00 -15.54 -7.66
C ALA A 193 -6.32 -15.34 -9.16
N SER A 194 -6.36 -14.09 -9.64
CA SER A 194 -6.52 -13.78 -11.07
C SER A 194 -5.35 -14.27 -11.91
N PHE A 195 -4.14 -14.18 -11.37
CA PHE A 195 -2.94 -14.72 -12.00
C PHE A 195 -3.03 -16.26 -12.16
N LEU A 196 -3.46 -16.97 -11.12
CA LEU A 196 -3.67 -18.42 -11.20
C LEU A 196 -4.72 -18.77 -12.25
N GLU A 197 -5.88 -18.09 -12.26
CA GLU A 197 -6.95 -18.30 -13.23
C GLU A 197 -6.50 -18.09 -14.68
N SER A 198 -5.60 -17.13 -14.90
CA SER A 198 -5.09 -16.81 -16.25
C SER A 198 -4.27 -17.94 -16.89
N GLY A 199 -3.86 -18.97 -16.14
CA GLY A 199 -2.97 -20.04 -16.58
C GLY A 199 -1.54 -19.58 -16.89
N LEU A 200 -1.17 -18.37 -16.49
CA LEU A 200 0.16 -17.79 -16.71
C LEU A 200 1.21 -18.32 -15.72
N ALA A 201 0.79 -19.02 -14.68
CA ALA A 201 1.66 -19.77 -13.79
C ALA A 201 2.20 -21.02 -14.53
N ALA A 202 3.22 -20.82 -15.36
CA ALA A 202 3.72 -21.75 -16.37
C ALA A 202 4.30 -23.07 -15.82
N SER A 203 4.36 -23.25 -14.50
CA SER A 203 5.07 -24.38 -13.90
C SER A 203 4.16 -25.55 -13.50
N ASN A 204 2.85 -25.37 -13.47
CA ASN A 204 1.94 -26.41 -12.99
C ASN A 204 0.54 -26.30 -13.59
N ASP A 205 0.09 -27.33 -14.33
CA ASP A 205 -1.28 -27.43 -14.85
C ASP A 205 -2.31 -27.71 -13.74
N ASN A 206 -1.85 -28.01 -12.53
CA ASN A 206 -2.68 -28.33 -11.37
C ASN A 206 -3.00 -27.05 -10.59
N LEU A 207 -4.15 -26.42 -10.87
CA LEU A 207 -4.62 -25.20 -10.20
C LEU A 207 -5.16 -25.43 -8.77
N SER A 208 -4.83 -26.52 -8.12
CA SER A 208 -5.24 -26.78 -6.74
C SER A 208 -4.33 -26.07 -5.74
N VAL A 209 -4.93 -25.48 -4.72
CA VAL A 209 -4.23 -24.65 -3.72
C VAL A 209 -4.38 -25.25 -2.33
N ALA A 210 -3.25 -25.33 -1.61
CA ALA A 210 -3.25 -25.50 -0.17
C ALA A 210 -3.20 -24.12 0.49
N LEU A 211 -4.12 -23.85 1.40
CA LEU A 211 -4.19 -22.63 2.18
C LEU A 211 -3.76 -22.91 3.61
N VAL A 212 -2.80 -22.13 4.10
CA VAL A 212 -2.30 -22.24 5.48
C VAL A 212 -2.60 -20.92 6.21
N CYS A 213 -3.25 -21.05 7.37
CA CYS A 213 -3.54 -19.92 8.26
C CYS A 213 -2.60 -20.01 9.47
N PRO A 214 -1.59 -19.14 9.63
CA PRO A 214 -0.81 -19.09 10.84
C PRO A 214 -1.69 -18.59 12.01
N ALA A 215 -1.73 -19.38 13.09
CA ALA A 215 -2.44 -18.98 14.31
C ALA A 215 -1.77 -17.75 14.96
N GLU A 216 -2.52 -17.04 15.79
CA GLU A 216 -2.05 -15.88 16.58
C GLU A 216 -1.68 -14.60 15.78
N ASN A 217 -1.93 -14.55 14.49
CA ASN A 217 -1.67 -13.36 13.69
C ASN A 217 -2.94 -12.91 12.93
N GLU A 218 -3.60 -11.86 13.43
CA GLU A 218 -4.86 -11.36 12.85
C GLU A 218 -4.74 -11.01 11.37
N ARG A 219 -3.62 -10.40 10.94
CA ARG A 219 -3.37 -10.10 9.53
C ARG A 219 -3.25 -11.37 8.68
N CYS A 220 -2.56 -12.39 9.19
CA CYS A 220 -2.44 -13.67 8.47
C CYS A 220 -3.78 -14.38 8.34
N THR A 221 -4.65 -14.26 9.34
CA THR A 221 -6.03 -14.79 9.27
C THR A 221 -6.84 -14.05 8.20
N ALA A 222 -6.79 -12.72 8.16
CA ALA A 222 -7.46 -11.93 7.14
C ALA A 222 -6.96 -12.26 5.72
N LEU A 223 -5.64 -12.37 5.52
CA LEU A 223 -5.03 -12.78 4.26
C LEU A 223 -5.47 -14.17 3.79
N TYR A 224 -5.57 -15.12 4.74
CA TYR A 224 -6.08 -16.45 4.46
C TYR A 224 -7.54 -16.40 3.99
N GLU A 225 -8.40 -15.65 4.69
CA GLU A 225 -9.82 -15.48 4.34
C GLU A 225 -9.99 -14.79 2.98
N ASP A 226 -9.24 -13.73 2.71
CA ASP A 226 -9.26 -13.02 1.44
C ASP A 226 -8.80 -13.91 0.29
N MET A 227 -7.72 -14.67 0.47
CA MET A 227 -7.25 -15.61 -0.55
C MET A 227 -8.26 -16.74 -0.77
N ALA A 228 -8.85 -17.30 0.29
CA ALA A 228 -9.88 -18.34 0.19
C ALA A 228 -11.10 -17.83 -0.60
N ALA A 229 -11.56 -16.62 -0.32
CA ALA A 229 -12.65 -15.98 -1.06
C ALA A 229 -12.29 -15.74 -2.52
N ALA A 230 -11.08 -15.21 -2.79
CA ALA A 230 -10.60 -14.87 -4.11
C ALA A 230 -10.49 -16.10 -5.04
N ILE A 231 -9.94 -17.23 -4.55
CA ILE A 231 -9.83 -18.47 -5.33
C ILE A 231 -11.19 -19.16 -5.49
N SER A 232 -12.02 -19.15 -4.45
CA SER A 232 -13.38 -19.74 -4.52
C SER A 232 -14.24 -19.04 -5.58
N SER A 233 -14.19 -17.72 -5.67
CA SER A 233 -14.93 -16.94 -6.68
C SER A 233 -14.54 -17.27 -8.13
N ARG A 234 -13.36 -17.88 -8.34
CA ARG A 234 -12.80 -18.26 -9.65
C ARG A 234 -12.84 -19.76 -9.91
N ASN A 235 -13.56 -20.53 -9.06
CA ASN A 235 -13.64 -21.99 -9.14
C ASN A 235 -12.26 -22.69 -9.07
N ILE A 236 -11.28 -22.10 -8.40
CA ILE A 236 -9.99 -22.73 -8.09
C ILE A 236 -10.16 -23.59 -6.84
N SER A 237 -9.70 -24.82 -6.87
CA SER A 237 -9.94 -25.79 -5.79
C SER A 237 -8.99 -25.56 -4.61
N THR A 238 -9.54 -25.37 -3.41
CA THR A 238 -8.79 -25.54 -2.16
C THR A 238 -8.80 -27.03 -1.80
N VAL A 239 -7.64 -27.69 -1.90
CA VAL A 239 -7.51 -29.13 -1.63
C VAL A 239 -6.97 -29.44 -0.24
N TYR A 240 -6.43 -28.45 0.45
CA TYR A 240 -5.95 -28.54 1.81
C TYR A 240 -6.12 -27.19 2.51
N ALA A 241 -6.61 -27.21 3.72
CA ALA A 241 -6.75 -26.02 4.57
C ALA A 241 -6.29 -26.40 5.98
N HIS A 242 -5.36 -25.65 6.55
CA HIS A 242 -4.76 -25.95 7.84
C HIS A 242 -4.42 -24.69 8.62
N GLU A 243 -4.65 -24.76 9.93
CA GLU A 243 -4.21 -23.74 10.88
C GLU A 243 -2.86 -24.15 11.47
N LEU A 244 -1.83 -23.34 11.24
CA LEU A 244 -0.47 -23.60 11.71
C LEU A 244 -0.23 -22.87 13.03
N SER A 245 0.01 -23.61 14.11
CA SER A 245 0.20 -23.07 15.45
C SER A 245 1.54 -22.32 15.62
N ASP A 246 2.59 -22.84 15.00
CA ASP A 246 3.94 -22.29 15.05
C ASP A 246 4.80 -22.83 13.90
N TYR A 247 5.97 -22.25 13.69
CA TYR A 247 6.93 -22.62 12.63
C TYR A 247 8.05 -23.53 13.16
N THR A 248 7.73 -24.47 14.07
CA THR A 248 8.68 -25.52 14.46
C THR A 248 8.85 -26.56 13.37
N ASP A 249 10.01 -27.20 13.30
CA ASP A 249 10.29 -28.23 12.30
C ASP A 249 9.26 -29.38 12.33
N GLU A 250 8.83 -29.79 13.52
CA GLU A 250 7.82 -30.84 13.69
C GLU A 250 6.49 -30.44 13.07
N LYS A 251 6.02 -29.21 13.31
CA LYS A 251 4.74 -28.71 12.79
C LYS A 251 4.80 -28.47 11.29
N LEU A 252 5.92 -27.99 10.78
CA LEU A 252 6.10 -27.79 9.35
C LEU A 252 6.18 -29.12 8.59
N ILE A 253 6.81 -30.16 9.17
CA ILE A 253 6.81 -31.51 8.56
C ILE A 253 5.39 -32.10 8.55
N GLU A 254 4.64 -32.03 9.66
CA GLU A 254 3.24 -32.46 9.74
C GLU A 254 2.38 -31.74 8.67
N LEU A 255 2.55 -30.42 8.54
CA LEU A 255 1.88 -29.59 7.55
C LEU A 255 2.18 -30.09 6.11
N PHE A 256 3.47 -30.23 5.75
CA PHE A 256 3.85 -30.59 4.40
C PHE A 256 3.56 -32.03 4.04
N ASP A 257 3.54 -32.97 4.98
CA ASP A 257 3.05 -34.34 4.75
C ASP A 257 1.55 -34.32 4.34
N GLY A 258 0.75 -33.45 4.97
CA GLY A 258 -0.64 -33.23 4.60
C GLY A 258 -0.79 -32.57 3.22
N ILE A 259 0.00 -31.55 2.93
CA ILE A 259 0.00 -30.84 1.64
C ILE A 259 0.40 -31.78 0.50
N VAL A 260 1.45 -32.57 0.66
CA VAL A 260 1.89 -33.58 -0.33
C VAL A 260 0.80 -34.60 -0.56
N SER A 261 0.17 -35.09 0.50
CA SER A 261 -0.92 -36.07 0.41
C SER A 261 -2.14 -35.53 -0.32
N SER A 262 -2.40 -34.22 -0.22
CA SER A 262 -3.50 -33.53 -0.92
C SER A 262 -3.22 -33.28 -2.41
N GLN A 263 -1.99 -33.49 -2.86
CA GLN A 263 -1.53 -33.19 -4.21
C GLN A 263 -1.74 -31.69 -4.62
N ALA A 264 -1.60 -30.77 -3.69
CA ALA A 264 -1.71 -29.34 -3.98
C ALA A 264 -0.64 -28.88 -4.98
N GLY A 265 -1.06 -28.15 -6.02
CA GLY A 265 -0.15 -27.57 -7.00
C GLY A 265 0.51 -26.29 -6.49
N TYR A 266 -0.19 -25.56 -5.63
CA TYR A 266 0.29 -24.31 -5.04
C TYR A 266 0.06 -24.31 -3.53
N VAL A 267 0.95 -23.62 -2.81
CA VAL A 267 0.81 -23.34 -1.37
C VAL A 267 0.77 -21.84 -1.16
N PHE A 268 -0.28 -21.35 -0.50
CA PHE A 268 -0.35 -20.01 0.05
C PHE A 268 -0.20 -20.08 1.57
N ILE A 269 0.86 -19.47 2.07
CA ILE A 269 1.17 -19.36 3.50
C ILE A 269 1.66 -17.94 3.78
N PRO A 270 0.83 -17.08 4.42
CA PRO A 270 1.27 -15.75 4.82
C PRO A 270 2.26 -15.85 5.97
N ALA A 271 3.53 -15.68 5.65
CA ALA A 271 4.64 -15.81 6.58
C ALA A 271 5.62 -14.63 6.44
N GLY A 272 6.24 -14.24 7.56
CA GLY A 272 7.32 -13.27 7.58
C GLY A 272 8.61 -13.83 6.97
N VAL A 273 9.54 -12.95 6.61
CA VAL A 273 10.82 -13.32 5.97
C VAL A 273 11.64 -14.31 6.79
N ASP A 274 11.57 -14.24 8.11
CA ASP A 274 12.34 -15.07 9.04
C ASP A 274 11.92 -16.57 9.03
N ASP A 275 10.69 -16.85 8.60
CA ASP A 275 10.15 -18.22 8.59
C ASP A 275 10.20 -18.88 7.21
N ILE A 276 10.51 -18.13 6.15
CA ILE A 276 10.53 -18.64 4.77
C ILE A 276 11.52 -19.79 4.60
N GLU A 277 12.74 -19.68 5.15
CA GLU A 277 13.75 -20.72 5.08
C GLU A 277 13.26 -22.04 5.69
N LYS A 278 12.62 -21.98 6.86
CA LYS A 278 12.07 -23.18 7.54
C LYS A 278 10.97 -23.82 6.70
N ILE A 279 10.07 -22.99 6.14
CA ILE A 279 8.96 -23.42 5.29
C ILE A 279 9.50 -24.17 4.05
N LEU A 280 10.43 -23.55 3.32
CA LEU A 280 10.99 -24.14 2.10
C LEU A 280 11.81 -25.41 2.38
N SER A 281 12.58 -25.41 3.48
CA SER A 281 13.33 -26.59 3.92
C SER A 281 12.43 -27.78 4.28
N ALA A 282 11.35 -27.54 5.03
CA ALA A 282 10.38 -28.58 5.38
C ALA A 282 9.65 -29.12 4.13
N ALA A 283 9.23 -28.24 3.23
CA ALA A 283 8.63 -28.62 1.96
C ALA A 283 9.55 -29.56 1.16
N LYS A 284 10.83 -29.21 1.08
CA LYS A 284 11.86 -30.02 0.40
C LYS A 284 12.04 -31.39 1.05
N GLN A 285 12.10 -31.42 2.38
CA GLN A 285 12.24 -32.65 3.15
C GLN A 285 11.06 -33.59 2.93
N CYS A 286 9.83 -33.08 2.87
CA CYS A 286 8.62 -33.89 2.63
C CYS A 286 8.39 -34.21 1.14
N GLY A 287 9.24 -33.73 0.23
CA GLY A 287 9.14 -34.00 -1.20
C GLY A 287 8.01 -33.25 -1.91
N TYR A 288 7.58 -32.11 -1.39
CA TYR A 288 6.66 -31.25 -2.11
C TYR A 288 7.28 -30.83 -3.45
N SER A 289 6.48 -30.78 -4.51
CA SER A 289 6.95 -30.50 -5.88
C SER A 289 6.16 -29.38 -6.57
N GLY A 290 5.24 -28.71 -5.86
CA GLY A 290 4.47 -27.59 -6.38
C GLY A 290 5.20 -26.25 -6.23
N SER A 291 4.43 -25.16 -6.31
CA SER A 291 4.92 -23.79 -6.25
C SER A 291 4.36 -23.05 -5.02
N PHE A 292 4.99 -21.93 -4.67
CA PHE A 292 4.54 -21.08 -3.57
C PHE A 292 3.93 -19.79 -4.09
N LEU A 293 2.94 -19.29 -3.36
CA LEU A 293 2.30 -18.00 -3.57
C LEU A 293 2.68 -17.10 -2.38
N GLY A 294 3.49 -16.11 -2.65
CA GLY A 294 4.05 -15.22 -1.65
C GLY A 294 3.45 -13.80 -1.72
N LEU A 295 3.60 -13.08 -0.65
CA LEU A 295 3.31 -11.66 -0.50
C LEU A 295 4.63 -10.86 -0.60
N PRO A 296 4.59 -9.51 -0.57
CA PRO A 296 5.79 -8.69 -0.72
C PRO A 296 6.94 -9.05 0.23
N GLU A 297 6.64 -9.54 1.43
CA GLU A 297 7.64 -9.97 2.41
C GLU A 297 8.57 -11.07 1.86
N TRP A 298 8.06 -11.93 0.99
CA TRP A 298 8.84 -12.99 0.35
C TRP A 298 9.89 -12.48 -0.65
N TYR A 299 9.71 -11.26 -1.14
CA TYR A 299 10.69 -10.64 -2.04
C TYR A 299 12.03 -10.36 -1.34
N GLY A 300 11.99 -9.96 -0.06
CA GLY A 300 13.17 -9.70 0.76
C GLY A 300 14.00 -10.94 1.13
N TYR A 301 13.48 -12.15 0.88
CA TYR A 301 14.21 -13.38 1.13
C TYR A 301 15.28 -13.61 0.05
N ASP A 302 16.55 -13.37 0.38
CA ASP A 302 17.67 -13.39 -0.58
C ASP A 302 18.37 -14.75 -0.72
N SER A 303 17.92 -15.76 0.03
CA SER A 303 18.50 -17.11 -0.02
C SER A 303 17.93 -17.96 -1.16
N ASP A 304 18.41 -19.19 -1.29
CA ASP A 304 17.94 -20.15 -2.28
C ASP A 304 16.49 -20.55 -2.00
N THR A 305 15.61 -20.51 -3.01
CA THR A 305 14.24 -21.01 -2.89
C THR A 305 14.15 -22.55 -2.92
N HIS A 306 15.23 -23.25 -2.67
CA HIS A 306 15.33 -24.73 -2.72
C HIS A 306 14.88 -25.37 -4.04
N GLY A 307 14.89 -24.57 -5.12
CA GLY A 307 14.46 -24.98 -6.46
C GLY A 307 12.96 -24.76 -6.71
N TYR A 308 12.23 -24.18 -5.77
CA TYR A 308 10.82 -23.84 -5.95
C TYR A 308 10.61 -22.58 -6.77
N ASP A 309 9.55 -22.59 -7.56
CA ASP A 309 8.97 -21.37 -8.09
C ASP A 309 8.14 -20.68 -7.01
N VAL A 310 8.48 -19.44 -6.74
CA VAL A 310 7.73 -18.58 -5.81
C VAL A 310 7.13 -17.42 -6.60
N TYR A 311 5.83 -17.34 -6.64
CA TYR A 311 5.11 -16.22 -7.27
C TYR A 311 4.74 -15.19 -6.20
N ILE A 312 5.18 -13.95 -6.36
CA ILE A 312 5.03 -12.90 -5.35
C ILE A 312 4.22 -11.76 -5.95
N ALA A 313 3.12 -11.41 -5.29
CA ALA A 313 2.37 -10.19 -5.62
C ALA A 313 3.12 -8.97 -5.07
N MET A 314 3.41 -8.01 -5.93
CA MET A 314 4.18 -6.81 -5.59
C MET A 314 3.42 -5.53 -5.92
N ASN A 315 3.64 -4.49 -5.15
CA ASN A 315 3.16 -3.14 -5.48
C ASN A 315 3.69 -2.68 -6.84
N MET A 316 4.93 -3.03 -7.16
CA MET A 316 5.55 -2.79 -8.47
C MET A 316 6.80 -3.66 -8.65
N ALA A 317 7.03 -4.09 -9.88
CA ALA A 317 8.27 -4.78 -10.22
C ALA A 317 9.47 -3.85 -10.16
N ALA A 318 10.55 -4.37 -9.58
CA ALA A 318 11.77 -3.60 -9.33
C ALA A 318 12.45 -3.03 -10.61
N ASP A 319 12.14 -3.57 -11.78
CA ASP A 319 12.70 -3.14 -13.07
C ASP A 319 11.88 -2.04 -13.77
N ARG A 320 10.64 -1.76 -13.32
CA ARG A 320 9.80 -0.71 -13.91
C ARG A 320 10.08 0.69 -13.39
N ASP A 321 10.68 0.78 -12.21
CA ASP A 321 10.98 2.03 -11.51
C ASP A 321 12.48 2.30 -11.38
N THR A 322 13.25 1.85 -12.37
CA THR A 322 14.72 1.98 -12.37
C THR A 322 15.18 3.41 -12.14
N ASP A 323 14.48 4.39 -12.68
CA ASP A 323 14.85 5.81 -12.53
C ASP A 323 14.68 6.27 -11.08
N MET A 324 13.55 5.96 -10.44
CA MET A 324 13.30 6.28 -9.02
C MET A 324 14.21 5.49 -8.10
N VAL A 325 14.32 4.18 -8.28
CA VAL A 325 15.18 3.31 -7.49
C VAL A 325 16.65 3.72 -7.64
N GLY A 326 17.08 3.99 -8.86
CA GLY A 326 18.41 4.48 -9.15
C GLY A 326 18.71 5.82 -8.48
N ALA A 327 17.76 6.76 -8.50
CA ALA A 327 17.86 8.05 -7.83
C ALA A 327 17.93 7.89 -6.31
N PHE A 328 17.10 7.01 -5.74
CA PHE A 328 17.08 6.71 -4.31
C PHE A 328 18.40 6.11 -3.83
N ILE A 329 18.89 5.05 -4.49
CA ILE A 329 20.16 4.41 -4.15
C ILE A 329 21.33 5.41 -4.30
N LYS A 330 21.35 6.18 -5.38
CA LYS A 330 22.39 7.19 -5.62
C LYS A 330 22.42 8.27 -4.53
N LYS A 331 21.26 8.70 -4.06
CA LYS A 331 21.13 9.79 -3.08
C LYS A 331 21.39 9.32 -1.65
N PHE A 332 20.90 8.12 -1.29
CA PHE A 332 20.86 7.66 0.09
C PHE A 332 21.74 6.44 0.36
N GLY A 333 22.24 5.75 -0.67
CA GLY A 333 23.11 4.57 -0.53
C GLY A 333 22.40 3.35 0.07
N ALA A 334 21.06 3.33 0.09
CA ALA A 334 20.25 2.31 0.75
C ALA A 334 19.48 1.45 -0.27
N VAL A 335 19.12 0.25 0.14
CA VAL A 335 18.22 -0.64 -0.61
C VAL A 335 16.79 -0.11 -0.47
N VAL A 336 15.98 -0.30 -1.50
CA VAL A 336 14.57 0.11 -1.51
C VAL A 336 13.73 -0.99 -0.86
N SER A 337 13.16 -0.72 0.32
CA SER A 337 12.17 -1.59 0.97
C SER A 337 10.75 -1.38 0.39
N ASP A 338 9.81 -2.27 0.74
CA ASP A 338 8.45 -2.25 0.20
C ASP A 338 7.69 -0.95 0.49
N GLY A 339 7.92 -0.32 1.63
CA GLY A 339 7.29 0.93 2.02
C GLY A 339 7.79 2.16 1.25
N VAL A 340 8.95 2.08 0.61
CA VAL A 340 9.62 3.21 -0.07
C VAL A 340 8.78 3.71 -1.26
N ARG A 341 8.30 2.80 -2.11
CA ARG A 341 7.54 3.16 -3.31
C ARG A 341 6.18 3.79 -2.99
N PRO A 342 5.35 3.20 -2.11
CA PRO A 342 4.10 3.83 -1.69
C PRO A 342 4.31 5.18 -1.00
N ALA A 343 5.36 5.33 -0.19
CA ALA A 343 5.69 6.60 0.45
C ALA A 343 6.06 7.70 -0.57
N TYR A 344 6.83 7.35 -1.59
CA TYR A 344 7.13 8.23 -2.72
C TYR A 344 5.86 8.64 -3.47
N ASP A 345 5.00 7.69 -3.83
CA ASP A 345 3.74 7.92 -4.53
C ASP A 345 2.77 8.80 -3.74
N SER A 346 2.75 8.70 -2.40
CA SER A 346 1.89 9.52 -1.54
C SER A 346 2.06 11.01 -1.81
N VAL A 347 3.30 11.46 -2.07
CA VAL A 347 3.58 12.88 -2.37
C VAL A 347 2.97 13.27 -3.72
N TYR A 348 3.07 12.40 -4.72
CA TYR A 348 2.49 12.65 -6.04
C TYR A 348 0.96 12.66 -6.00
N PHE A 349 0.32 11.82 -5.20
CA PHE A 349 -1.13 11.86 -5.01
C PHE A 349 -1.57 13.18 -4.39
N ILE A 350 -0.84 13.67 -3.40
CA ILE A 350 -1.12 14.98 -2.79
C ILE A 350 -0.89 16.11 -3.81
N ARG A 351 0.21 16.07 -4.58
CA ARG A 351 0.47 17.00 -5.68
C ARG A 351 -0.69 17.04 -6.67
N ASP A 352 -1.13 15.88 -7.14
CA ASP A 352 -2.20 15.79 -8.14
C ASP A 352 -3.53 16.28 -7.59
N ALA A 353 -3.81 16.03 -6.31
CA ALA A 353 -4.99 16.58 -5.64
C ALA A 353 -4.94 18.12 -5.53
N ILE A 354 -3.76 18.68 -5.25
CA ILE A 354 -3.52 20.14 -5.23
C ILE A 354 -3.73 20.72 -6.63
N GLU A 355 -3.10 20.14 -7.65
CA GLU A 355 -3.20 20.60 -9.05
C GLU A 355 -4.64 20.56 -9.58
N LYS A 356 -5.36 19.44 -9.35
CA LYS A 356 -6.76 19.30 -9.75
C LYS A 356 -7.74 20.14 -8.92
N GLY A 357 -7.34 20.50 -7.70
CA GLY A 357 -8.12 21.33 -6.78
C GLY A 357 -7.84 22.81 -6.95
N TYR A 358 -6.73 23.19 -7.59
CA TYR A 358 -6.21 24.55 -7.70
C TYR A 358 -5.97 25.23 -6.34
N LEU A 359 -5.87 24.46 -5.26
CA LEU A 359 -5.68 24.96 -3.89
C LEU A 359 -4.90 23.95 -3.05
N ALA A 360 -3.83 24.42 -2.40
CA ALA A 360 -3.00 23.64 -1.48
C ALA A 360 -3.54 23.69 -0.03
N THR A 361 -4.81 23.39 0.17
CA THR A 361 -5.45 23.35 1.50
C THR A 361 -5.94 21.94 1.82
N ALA A 362 -5.95 21.57 3.11
CA ALA A 362 -6.44 20.28 3.56
C ALA A 362 -7.85 19.95 3.02
N ALA A 363 -8.75 20.94 3.06
CA ALA A 363 -10.13 20.77 2.58
C ALA A 363 -10.18 20.52 1.07
N SER A 364 -9.37 21.19 0.25
CA SER A 364 -9.31 20.97 -1.19
C SER A 364 -8.75 19.60 -1.52
N ILE A 365 -7.66 19.20 -0.85
CA ILE A 365 -7.03 17.90 -1.05
C ILE A 365 -8.00 16.79 -0.67
N ALA A 366 -8.63 16.86 0.51
CA ALA A 366 -9.60 15.86 0.97
C ALA A 366 -10.81 15.73 0.02
N LEU A 367 -11.21 16.82 -0.62
CA LEU A 367 -12.31 16.82 -1.61
C LEU A 367 -11.91 16.11 -2.92
N LYS A 368 -10.62 16.17 -3.29
CA LYS A 368 -10.13 15.66 -4.59
C LYS A 368 -9.65 14.22 -4.52
N LEU A 369 -9.02 13.81 -3.41
CA LEU A 369 -8.46 12.46 -3.27
C LEU A 369 -9.45 11.34 -3.63
N PRO A 370 -10.74 11.35 -3.22
CA PRO A 370 -11.67 10.25 -3.51
C PRO A 370 -12.01 10.05 -5.00
N PHE A 371 -11.59 10.95 -5.87
CA PHE A 371 -11.87 10.92 -7.30
C PHE A 371 -10.60 11.09 -8.12
N LEU A 372 -9.47 10.80 -7.49
CA LEU A 372 -8.18 11.05 -8.09
C LEU A 372 -7.79 9.87 -8.98
N GLU A 373 -7.51 10.17 -10.22
CA GLU A 373 -6.81 9.31 -11.17
C GLU A 373 -5.65 10.09 -11.77
N GLY A 374 -4.55 9.45 -12.06
CA GLY A 374 -3.39 10.14 -12.58
C GLY A 374 -2.24 9.20 -12.88
N SER A 375 -1.06 9.80 -13.02
CA SER A 375 0.17 9.07 -13.26
C SER A 375 1.28 9.65 -12.37
N THR A 376 2.02 8.76 -11.72
CA THR A 376 3.26 9.06 -11.00
C THR A 376 4.44 8.55 -11.82
N PRO A 377 5.69 8.87 -11.47
CA PRO A 377 6.84 8.19 -12.06
C PRO A 377 6.81 6.67 -11.91
N LEU A 378 6.01 6.15 -10.97
CA LEU A 378 5.82 4.73 -10.69
C LEU A 378 4.56 4.14 -11.39
N GLY A 379 3.92 4.85 -12.31
CA GLY A 379 2.82 4.37 -13.14
C GLY A 379 1.47 5.03 -12.87
N ASP A 380 0.49 4.60 -13.65
CA ASP A 380 -0.89 5.10 -13.57
C ASP A 380 -1.58 4.57 -12.32
N TYR A 381 -2.47 5.38 -11.75
CA TYR A 381 -3.21 5.03 -10.56
C TYR A 381 -4.64 5.57 -10.57
N VAL A 382 -5.50 4.94 -9.78
CA VAL A 382 -6.83 5.42 -9.41
C VAL A 382 -7.00 5.28 -7.90
N ILE A 383 -7.55 6.29 -7.24
CA ILE A 383 -8.02 6.14 -5.86
C ILE A 383 -9.43 5.55 -5.91
N GLY A 384 -9.58 4.35 -5.38
CA GLY A 384 -10.85 3.65 -5.32
C GLY A 384 -11.89 4.33 -4.43
N ALA A 385 -13.12 3.85 -4.49
CA ALA A 385 -14.27 4.46 -3.81
C ALA A 385 -14.12 4.51 -2.28
N TYR A 386 -13.28 3.64 -1.73
CA TYR A 386 -13.01 3.52 -0.29
C TYR A 386 -11.66 4.11 0.13
N GLY A 387 -10.99 4.86 -0.74
CA GLY A 387 -9.70 5.48 -0.43
C GLY A 387 -8.48 4.58 -0.66
N ASN A 388 -8.68 3.35 -1.10
CA ASN A 388 -7.61 2.42 -1.48
C ASN A 388 -7.05 2.75 -2.87
N ILE A 389 -5.78 2.45 -3.08
CA ILE A 389 -5.13 2.60 -4.38
C ILE A 389 -5.47 1.43 -5.31
N GLU A 390 -5.73 1.73 -6.59
CA GLU A 390 -5.82 0.76 -7.66
C GLU A 390 -4.73 1.07 -8.70
N LYS A 391 -3.78 0.15 -8.82
CA LYS A 391 -2.69 0.13 -9.80
C LYS A 391 -2.55 -1.27 -10.36
N THR A 392 -1.71 -1.42 -11.36
CA THR A 392 -1.32 -2.76 -11.82
C THR A 392 -0.50 -3.46 -10.74
N VAL A 393 -0.93 -4.66 -10.32
CA VAL A 393 -0.13 -5.55 -9.49
C VAL A 393 0.78 -6.36 -10.38
N ASP A 394 2.06 -6.37 -10.08
CA ASP A 394 3.02 -7.22 -10.76
C ASP A 394 3.19 -8.53 -9.99
N ILE A 395 3.07 -9.66 -10.71
CA ILE A 395 3.40 -10.97 -10.16
C ILE A 395 4.81 -11.33 -10.60
N ILE A 396 5.70 -11.40 -9.64
CA ILE A 396 7.10 -11.75 -9.87
C ILE A 396 7.28 -13.24 -9.62
N ARG A 397 7.95 -13.93 -10.56
CA ARG A 397 8.42 -15.30 -10.36
C ARG A 397 9.86 -15.28 -9.86
N LYS A 398 10.08 -15.68 -8.63
CA LYS A 398 11.40 -15.92 -8.07
C LYS A 398 11.77 -17.38 -8.31
N ILE A 399 12.86 -17.62 -9.03
CA ILE A 399 13.36 -18.96 -9.37
C ILE A 399 14.57 -19.21 -8.47
N GLY A 400 14.61 -20.39 -7.84
CA GLY A 400 15.77 -20.80 -7.05
C GLY A 400 17.05 -20.76 -7.89
N ARG A 401 18.17 -20.39 -7.28
CA ARG A 401 19.47 -20.48 -7.94
C ARG A 401 19.76 -21.96 -8.23
N ALA A 402 19.76 -22.33 -9.50
CA ALA A 402 20.32 -23.60 -9.89
C ALA A 402 21.80 -23.57 -9.49
N HIS A 403 22.22 -24.40 -8.56
CA HIS A 403 23.63 -24.67 -8.35
C HIS A 403 24.15 -25.37 -9.62
N VAL A 404 24.94 -24.64 -10.41
CA VAL A 404 25.75 -25.20 -11.49
C VAL A 404 27.05 -25.68 -10.89
#